data_38dcefbd380c506a98184dc9108de106
#
_entry.id   38dcefbd380c506a98184dc9108de106
#
_cell.length_a   1.000
_cell.length_b   1.000
_cell.length_c   1.000
_cell.angle_alpha   90.00
_cell.angle_beta   90.00
_cell.angle_gamma   90.00
#
_symmetry.space_group_name_H-M   'P 1'
#
loop_
_entity.id
_entity.type
_entity.pdbx_description
1 polymer ?
#
loop_
_entity_poly.entity_id
_entity_poly.type
_entity_poly.pdbx_seq_one_letter_code
_entity_poly.pdbx_strand_id
1 'polypeptide(L)'
;RINIFPDGGVARLRLFGDVQRDWANQKNDIVELSALRSGGSVLGYNDAHYGDVNALLSEGRGLTMGDGWETRRRREPGNDWIVVQLGTSGFVDEIEIDTAHFKGNFPDKCSIQAALVEKGFDVNSAENWKELLPKQRLSANAIHKFKKEIANDFGPVNAIRLNIYPDGGVSRLRIFGKVI
;
A
#
# COMPACT_ATOMS: atom_id res chain seq x y z
N ARG A 1 -3.42 -16.16 23.01
CA ARG A 1 -4.72 -16.31 23.69
C ARG A 1 -4.75 -15.42 24.92
N ILE A 2 -5.83 -14.66 25.13
CA ILE A 2 -6.11 -13.94 26.38
C ILE A 2 -7.14 -14.74 27.19
N ASN A 3 -6.94 -14.85 28.49
CA ASN A 3 -7.93 -15.42 29.42
C ASN A 3 -8.29 -14.35 30.43
N ILE A 4 -9.56 -14.26 30.79
CA ILE A 4 -10.08 -13.36 31.83
C ILE A 4 -10.68 -14.21 32.95
N PHE A 5 -10.55 -13.75 34.20
CA PHE A 5 -10.96 -14.51 35.40
C PHE A 5 -11.67 -13.58 36.40
N PRO A 6 -12.85 -13.94 36.89
CA PRO A 6 -13.74 -15.03 36.45
C PRO A 6 -14.44 -14.67 35.13
N ASP A 7 -14.80 -13.43 34.93
CA ASP A 7 -15.46 -12.84 33.75
C ASP A 7 -15.20 -11.33 33.70
N GLY A 8 -15.74 -10.66 32.68
CA GLY A 8 -15.64 -9.21 32.55
C GLY A 8 -15.42 -8.74 31.10
N GLY A 9 -15.47 -7.45 30.87
CA GLY A 9 -15.28 -6.82 29.60
C GLY A 9 -13.85 -6.35 29.36
N VAL A 10 -13.29 -6.63 28.19
CA VAL A 10 -12.00 -6.09 27.73
C VAL A 10 -12.26 -5.27 26.46
N ALA A 11 -12.08 -3.96 26.54
CA ALA A 11 -12.35 -3.07 25.40
C ALA A 11 -11.31 -3.22 24.27
N ARG A 12 -10.04 -3.47 24.60
CA ARG A 12 -8.94 -3.56 23.62
C ARG A 12 -7.81 -4.44 24.12
N LEU A 13 -7.24 -5.23 23.22
CA LEU A 13 -5.94 -5.88 23.37
C LEU A 13 -5.01 -5.31 22.30
N ARG A 14 -3.84 -4.84 22.68
CA ARG A 14 -2.80 -4.38 21.74
C ARG A 14 -1.55 -5.19 21.93
N LEU A 15 -1.02 -5.71 20.82
CA LEU A 15 0.25 -6.40 20.76
C LEU A 15 1.20 -5.54 19.91
N PHE A 16 2.38 -5.25 20.44
CA PHE A 16 3.41 -4.49 19.76
C PHE A 16 4.57 -5.42 19.41
N GLY A 17 5.08 -5.30 18.18
CA GLY A 17 6.19 -6.12 17.70
C GLY A 17 6.32 -6.03 16.19
N ASP A 18 7.42 -6.56 15.67
CA ASP A 18 7.64 -6.68 14.23
C ASP A 18 7.06 -8.00 13.73
N VAL A 19 6.45 -7.96 12.54
CA VAL A 19 5.96 -9.17 11.87
C VAL A 19 7.15 -10.03 11.47
N GLN A 20 7.18 -11.27 11.96
CA GLN A 20 8.16 -12.27 11.56
C GLN A 20 7.49 -13.25 10.59
N ARG A 21 7.92 -13.24 9.34
CA ARG A 21 7.47 -14.17 8.31
C ARG A 21 8.66 -14.93 7.75
N ASP A 22 8.54 -16.25 7.69
CA ASP A 22 9.52 -17.10 7.00
C ASP A 22 9.29 -17.00 5.48
N TRP A 23 10.24 -16.39 4.81
CA TRP A 23 10.26 -16.23 3.37
C TRP A 23 11.01 -17.33 2.64
N ALA A 24 11.81 -18.16 3.34
CA ALA A 24 12.70 -19.13 2.73
C ALA A 24 11.97 -20.14 1.82
N ASN A 25 10.76 -20.52 2.22
CA ASN A 25 9.94 -21.50 1.48
C ASN A 25 9.04 -20.85 0.41
N GLN A 26 9.12 -19.53 0.19
CA GLN A 26 8.25 -18.79 -0.73
C GLN A 26 8.99 -18.10 -1.89
N LYS A 27 10.28 -18.37 -2.06
CA LYS A 27 11.13 -17.71 -3.07
C LYS A 27 10.67 -17.92 -4.52
N ASN A 28 9.97 -19.01 -4.80
CA ASN A 28 9.44 -19.32 -6.13
C ASN A 28 7.99 -18.90 -6.34
N ASP A 29 7.31 -18.50 -5.29
CA ASP A 29 5.90 -18.13 -5.33
C ASP A 29 5.72 -16.63 -5.57
N ILE A 30 4.61 -16.28 -6.23
CA ILE A 30 4.16 -14.90 -6.26
C ILE A 30 3.35 -14.66 -4.98
N VAL A 31 3.84 -13.75 -4.13
CA VAL A 31 3.25 -13.43 -2.83
C VAL A 31 2.88 -11.97 -2.75
N GLU A 32 1.94 -11.61 -1.89
CA GLU A 32 1.62 -10.22 -1.60
C GLU A 32 2.69 -9.64 -0.66
N LEU A 33 3.55 -8.78 -1.23
CA LEU A 33 4.67 -8.15 -0.52
C LEU A 33 4.24 -6.98 0.37
N SER A 34 3.13 -6.30 0.02
CA SER A 34 2.65 -5.10 0.72
C SER A 34 1.75 -5.38 1.92
N ALA A 35 1.20 -6.60 2.08
CA ALA A 35 0.22 -6.91 3.10
C ALA A 35 0.76 -6.67 4.53
N LEU A 36 -0.07 -6.15 5.44
CA LEU A 36 0.25 -6.01 6.86
C LEU A 36 0.76 -7.33 7.47
N ARG A 37 0.11 -8.46 7.16
CA ARG A 37 0.54 -9.79 7.62
C ARG A 37 1.90 -10.22 7.08
N SER A 38 2.36 -9.61 6.01
CA SER A 38 3.67 -9.84 5.41
C SER A 38 4.76 -8.94 6.00
N GLY A 39 4.38 -8.00 6.88
CA GLY A 39 5.26 -6.99 7.43
C GLY A 39 5.24 -5.67 6.66
N GLY A 40 4.33 -5.53 5.69
CA GLY A 40 4.10 -4.26 5.01
C GLY A 40 3.65 -3.18 6.00
N SER A 41 4.07 -1.94 5.78
CA SER A 41 3.72 -0.82 6.67
C SER A 41 3.72 0.51 5.90
N VAL A 42 2.94 1.48 6.38
CA VAL A 42 2.97 2.84 5.85
C VAL A 42 4.12 3.61 6.50
N LEU A 43 4.99 4.20 5.68
CA LEU A 43 6.15 4.99 6.14
C LEU A 43 5.86 6.49 6.17
N GLY A 44 5.00 6.98 5.27
CA GLY A 44 4.66 8.39 5.20
C GLY A 44 3.66 8.70 4.10
N TYR A 45 3.05 9.86 4.17
CA TYR A 45 2.07 10.38 3.21
C TYR A 45 2.05 11.91 3.32
N ASN A 46 1.57 12.59 2.27
CA ASN A 46 1.41 14.04 2.34
C ASN A 46 0.03 14.48 2.84
N ASP A 47 -0.99 13.66 2.68
CA ASP A 47 -2.32 13.92 3.24
C ASP A 47 -3.04 12.61 3.59
N ALA A 48 -3.82 12.63 4.67
CA ALA A 48 -4.76 11.60 5.06
C ALA A 48 -5.88 12.25 5.86
N HIS A 49 -7.06 12.33 5.29
CA HIS A 49 -8.17 13.08 5.86
C HIS A 49 -9.19 12.19 6.56
N TYR A 50 -9.46 11.01 6.00
CA TYR A 50 -10.37 10.03 6.57
C TYR A 50 -9.75 8.63 6.60
N GLY A 51 -10.24 7.84 7.55
CA GLY A 51 -9.82 6.44 7.70
C GLY A 51 -8.45 6.26 8.34
N ASP A 52 -8.08 5.00 8.50
CA ASP A 52 -6.74 4.60 8.91
C ASP A 52 -5.91 4.26 7.67
N VAL A 53 -4.82 4.96 7.45
CA VAL A 53 -3.94 4.73 6.29
C VAL A 53 -3.44 3.28 6.19
N ASN A 54 -3.31 2.57 7.31
CA ASN A 54 -2.91 1.17 7.32
C ASN A 54 -3.97 0.25 6.72
N ALA A 55 -5.23 0.68 6.67
CA ALA A 55 -6.30 -0.07 6.01
C ALA A 55 -5.99 -0.32 4.52
N LEU A 56 -5.20 0.55 3.88
CA LEU A 56 -4.73 0.39 2.51
C LEU A 56 -4.03 -0.96 2.26
N LEU A 57 -3.37 -1.50 3.29
CA LEU A 57 -2.59 -2.75 3.23
C LEU A 57 -3.30 -3.94 3.88
N SER A 58 -4.55 -3.77 4.31
CA SER A 58 -5.34 -4.81 4.97
C SER A 58 -5.78 -5.89 3.97
N GLU A 59 -6.02 -7.09 4.51
CA GLU A 59 -6.54 -8.20 3.72
C GLU A 59 -8.00 -7.96 3.29
N GLY A 60 -8.40 -8.68 2.26
CA GLY A 60 -9.76 -8.60 1.75
C GLY A 60 -10.08 -7.26 1.09
N ARG A 61 -11.29 -7.14 0.61
CA ARG A 61 -11.82 -5.90 0.05
C ARG A 61 -12.35 -5.02 1.17
N GLY A 62 -12.19 -3.68 1.06
CA GLY A 62 -12.74 -2.74 2.02
C GLY A 62 -14.25 -2.89 2.21
N LEU A 63 -14.74 -2.69 3.42
CA LEU A 63 -16.15 -2.81 3.76
C LEU A 63 -16.91 -1.49 3.59
N THR A 64 -16.22 -0.37 3.77
CA THR A 64 -16.75 0.99 3.64
C THR A 64 -15.66 1.92 3.10
N MET A 65 -16.00 3.18 2.79
CA MET A 65 -15.00 4.22 2.45
C MET A 65 -14.01 4.47 3.59
N GLY A 66 -14.44 4.40 4.85
CA GLY A 66 -13.57 4.56 6.02
C GLY A 66 -12.54 3.44 6.20
N ASP A 67 -12.66 2.37 5.42
CA ASP A 67 -11.73 1.24 5.38
C ASP A 67 -10.78 1.37 4.16
N GLY A 68 -10.05 2.48 4.11
CA GLY A 68 -9.11 2.83 3.06
C GLY A 68 -8.39 4.15 3.37
N TRP A 69 -7.49 4.55 2.48
CA TRP A 69 -6.80 5.84 2.51
C TRP A 69 -7.55 6.83 1.66
N GLU A 70 -8.00 7.95 2.24
CA GLU A 70 -8.68 9.04 1.55
C GLU A 70 -8.04 10.37 1.91
N THR A 71 -7.73 11.17 0.89
CA THR A 71 -7.20 12.53 1.05
C THR A 71 -8.32 13.56 0.91
N ARG A 72 -8.10 14.76 1.45
CA ARG A 72 -8.99 15.89 1.23
C ARG A 72 -8.91 16.34 -0.23
N ARG A 73 -9.96 17.02 -0.68
CA ARG A 73 -9.97 17.62 -2.00
C ARG A 73 -8.86 18.66 -2.16
N ARG A 74 -7.93 18.39 -3.07
CA ARG A 74 -6.83 19.28 -3.40
C ARG A 74 -7.32 20.43 -4.29
N ARG A 75 -6.98 21.65 -3.89
CA ARG A 75 -7.28 22.86 -4.67
C ARG A 75 -6.03 23.53 -5.22
N GLU A 76 -4.86 23.09 -4.78
CA GLU A 76 -3.56 23.55 -5.28
C GLU A 76 -3.02 22.57 -6.33
N PRO A 77 -2.12 23.04 -7.24
CA PRO A 77 -1.42 22.13 -8.15
C PRO A 77 -0.63 21.06 -7.42
N GLY A 78 -0.52 19.87 -8.03
CA GLY A 78 0.22 18.75 -7.47
C GLY A 78 -0.62 17.48 -7.40
N ASN A 79 -0.19 16.57 -6.56
CA ASN A 79 -0.85 15.28 -6.33
C ASN A 79 -0.66 14.82 -4.88
N ASP A 80 -1.46 13.87 -4.46
CA ASP A 80 -1.27 13.21 -3.18
C ASP A 80 -0.49 11.91 -3.33
N TRP A 81 0.20 11.52 -2.25
CA TRP A 81 1.04 10.33 -2.27
C TRP A 81 1.11 9.66 -0.90
N ILE A 82 1.39 8.37 -0.94
CA ILE A 82 1.66 7.53 0.24
C ILE A 82 2.84 6.60 -0.06
N VAL A 83 3.69 6.40 0.94
CA VAL A 83 4.86 5.51 0.86
C VAL A 83 4.63 4.30 1.74
N VAL A 84 4.88 3.14 1.17
CA VAL A 84 4.72 1.83 1.79
C VAL A 84 6.05 1.10 1.80
N GLN A 85 6.44 0.59 2.95
CA GLN A 85 7.47 -0.43 3.10
C GLN A 85 6.88 -1.79 2.76
N LEU A 86 7.55 -2.57 1.94
CA LEU A 86 7.20 -3.98 1.71
C LEU A 86 7.73 -4.85 2.85
N GLY A 87 7.10 -5.98 3.09
CA GLY A 87 7.50 -6.92 4.14
C GLY A 87 8.86 -7.57 3.91
N THR A 88 9.31 -7.58 2.67
CA THR A 88 10.65 -8.02 2.25
C THR A 88 10.98 -7.42 0.89
N SER A 89 12.25 -7.48 0.49
CA SER A 89 12.68 -7.10 -0.85
C SER A 89 12.22 -8.15 -1.87
N GLY A 90 11.80 -7.69 -3.05
CA GLY A 90 11.35 -8.58 -4.11
C GLY A 90 11.21 -7.91 -5.47
N PHE A 91 10.98 -8.72 -6.49
CA PHE A 91 10.66 -8.28 -7.85
C PHE A 91 9.15 -8.18 -8.00
N VAL A 92 8.64 -7.03 -8.44
CA VAL A 92 7.19 -6.80 -8.60
C VAL A 92 6.70 -7.46 -9.90
N ASP A 93 5.64 -8.26 -9.78
CA ASP A 93 4.99 -8.98 -10.90
C ASP A 93 3.61 -8.38 -11.24
N GLU A 94 2.83 -7.99 -10.22
CA GLU A 94 1.50 -7.41 -10.39
C GLU A 94 1.24 -6.35 -9.34
N ILE A 95 0.56 -5.28 -9.75
CA ILE A 95 0.07 -4.22 -8.89
C ILE A 95 -1.45 -4.21 -8.97
N GLU A 96 -2.13 -4.23 -7.82
CA GLU A 96 -3.57 -4.07 -7.74
C GLU A 96 -3.92 -2.81 -6.95
N ILE A 97 -4.76 -1.95 -7.52
CA ILE A 97 -5.31 -0.75 -6.88
C ILE A 97 -6.82 -0.87 -6.87
N ASP A 98 -7.42 -0.94 -5.68
CA ASP A 98 -8.87 -1.02 -5.51
C ASP A 98 -9.42 0.33 -5.03
N THR A 99 -10.37 0.88 -5.78
CA THR A 99 -11.13 2.08 -5.44
C THR A 99 -12.51 1.75 -4.85
N ALA A 100 -12.66 0.57 -4.21
CA ALA A 100 -13.92 0.12 -3.63
C ALA A 100 -14.56 1.20 -2.76
N HIS A 101 -15.84 1.41 -2.92
CA HIS A 101 -16.69 2.42 -2.25
C HIS A 101 -16.43 3.88 -2.66
N PHE A 102 -15.30 4.22 -3.25
CA PHE A 102 -15.01 5.57 -3.76
C PHE A 102 -15.70 5.76 -5.12
N LYS A 103 -16.92 6.31 -5.10
CA LYS A 103 -17.76 6.47 -6.30
C LYS A 103 -17.64 7.84 -6.94
N GLY A 104 -17.53 8.90 -6.13
CA GLY A 104 -17.40 10.28 -6.60
C GLY A 104 -16.06 10.94 -6.27
N ASN A 105 -15.30 10.32 -5.39
CA ASN A 105 -14.05 10.82 -4.81
C ASN A 105 -12.87 9.84 -5.03
N PHE A 106 -12.92 9.05 -6.10
CA PHE A 106 -11.79 8.25 -6.54
C PHE A 106 -10.79 9.11 -7.33
N PRO A 107 -9.48 8.79 -7.34
CA PRO A 107 -8.49 9.52 -8.13
C PRO A 107 -8.71 9.31 -9.64
N ASP A 108 -8.53 10.37 -10.47
CA ASP A 108 -8.56 10.23 -11.94
C ASP A 108 -7.47 9.28 -12.44
N LYS A 109 -6.27 9.37 -11.83
CA LYS A 109 -5.10 8.57 -12.21
C LYS A 109 -4.27 8.19 -10.99
N CYS A 110 -3.46 7.16 -11.19
CA CYS A 110 -2.36 6.80 -10.29
C CYS A 110 -1.05 6.62 -11.06
N SER A 111 0.08 6.66 -10.34
CA SER A 111 1.36 6.13 -10.79
C SER A 111 2.11 5.53 -9.61
N ILE A 112 3.07 4.67 -9.87
CA ILE A 112 3.89 4.07 -8.82
C ILE A 112 5.37 4.31 -9.11
N GLN A 113 6.05 4.78 -8.08
CA GLN A 113 7.49 4.80 -7.99
C GLN A 113 7.93 3.74 -6.99
N ALA A 114 9.11 3.18 -7.19
CA ALA A 114 9.66 2.16 -6.31
C ALA A 114 11.15 2.39 -6.07
N ALA A 115 11.66 1.82 -4.99
CA ALA A 115 13.05 1.93 -4.59
C ALA A 115 13.50 0.69 -3.80
N LEU A 116 14.80 0.42 -3.83
CA LEU A 116 15.48 -0.44 -2.87
C LEU A 116 16.27 0.47 -1.93
N VAL A 117 15.83 0.57 -0.68
CA VAL A 117 16.33 1.54 0.29
C VAL A 117 16.76 0.88 1.59
N GLU A 118 17.64 1.56 2.32
CA GLU A 118 18.04 1.17 3.66
C GLU A 118 17.00 1.60 4.71
N LYS A 119 17.04 0.97 5.88
CA LYS A 119 16.15 1.32 6.98
C LYS A 119 16.40 2.78 7.42
N GLY A 120 15.31 3.55 7.50
CA GLY A 120 15.38 4.95 7.93
C GLY A 120 15.69 5.95 6.81
N PHE A 121 15.57 5.55 5.52
CA PHE A 121 15.69 6.49 4.41
C PHE A 121 14.66 7.63 4.49
N ASP A 122 15.01 8.78 3.92
CA ASP A 122 14.06 9.90 3.81
C ASP A 122 13.05 9.64 2.69
N VAL A 123 11.79 9.46 3.07
CA VAL A 123 10.67 9.22 2.14
C VAL A 123 10.41 10.40 1.19
N ASN A 124 10.87 11.61 1.54
CA ASN A 124 10.73 12.81 0.72
C ASN A 124 11.87 12.98 -0.28
N SER A 125 12.98 12.28 -0.12
CA SER A 125 14.11 12.36 -1.05
C SER A 125 13.71 11.84 -2.43
N ALA A 126 13.83 12.69 -3.46
CA ALA A 126 13.51 12.33 -4.84
C ALA A 126 14.53 11.36 -5.46
N GLU A 127 15.75 11.31 -4.92
CA GLU A 127 16.89 10.59 -5.52
C GLU A 127 16.69 9.07 -5.55
N ASN A 128 15.90 8.53 -4.63
CA ASN A 128 15.70 7.10 -4.49
C ASN A 128 14.58 6.56 -5.38
N TRP A 129 13.67 7.41 -5.86
CA TRP A 129 12.45 6.98 -6.51
C TRP A 129 12.59 6.86 -8.03
N LYS A 130 12.32 5.67 -8.58
CA LYS A 130 12.21 5.41 -10.02
C LYS A 130 10.79 5.03 -10.39
N GLU A 131 10.32 5.43 -11.56
CA GLU A 131 8.99 5.07 -12.03
C GLU A 131 8.90 3.58 -12.35
N LEU A 132 8.03 2.87 -11.61
CA LEU A 132 7.73 1.46 -11.79
C LEU A 132 6.46 1.27 -12.64
N LEU A 133 5.43 2.06 -12.38
CA LEU A 133 4.18 2.10 -13.13
C LEU A 133 3.93 3.53 -13.57
N PRO A 134 3.94 3.83 -14.89
CA PRO A 134 3.59 5.14 -15.40
C PRO A 134 2.11 5.47 -15.12
N LYS A 135 1.71 6.71 -15.32
CA LYS A 135 0.34 7.16 -15.04
C LYS A 135 -0.72 6.29 -15.73
N GLN A 136 -1.60 5.70 -14.92
CA GLN A 136 -2.73 4.89 -15.34
C GLN A 136 -4.05 5.54 -14.90
N ARG A 137 -5.09 5.44 -15.72
CA ARG A 137 -6.43 5.88 -15.35
C ARG A 137 -7.05 4.92 -14.34
N LEU A 138 -7.79 5.49 -13.40
CA LEU A 138 -8.63 4.75 -12.48
C LEU A 138 -10.12 5.00 -12.77
N SER A 139 -10.96 4.16 -12.23
CA SER A 139 -12.42 4.27 -12.28
C SER A 139 -13.03 4.05 -10.91
N ALA A 140 -14.26 4.49 -10.75
CA ALA A 140 -14.99 4.41 -9.49
C ALA A 140 -15.27 2.97 -9.08
N ASN A 141 -15.07 2.65 -7.79
CA ASN A 141 -15.51 1.39 -7.17
C ASN A 141 -15.05 0.13 -7.94
N ALA A 142 -13.80 0.12 -8.41
CA ALA A 142 -13.25 -0.92 -9.28
C ALA A 142 -11.88 -1.40 -8.81
N ILE A 143 -11.54 -2.64 -9.19
CA ILE A 143 -10.21 -3.21 -9.01
C ILE A 143 -9.46 -3.03 -10.32
N HIS A 144 -8.27 -2.44 -10.25
CA HIS A 144 -7.35 -2.22 -11.37
C HIS A 144 -6.12 -3.09 -11.17
N LYS A 145 -5.79 -3.90 -12.18
CA LYS A 145 -4.64 -4.81 -12.17
C LYS A 145 -3.67 -4.43 -13.27
N PHE A 146 -2.42 -4.24 -12.89
CA PHE A 146 -1.35 -3.84 -13.79
C PHE A 146 -0.25 -4.90 -13.76
N LYS A 147 0.12 -5.41 -14.92
CA LYS A 147 1.23 -6.34 -15.15
C LYS A 147 2.09 -5.90 -16.31
N LYS A 148 1.44 -5.67 -17.45
CA LYS A 148 2.12 -5.31 -18.70
C LYS A 148 2.62 -3.86 -18.70
N GLU A 149 2.02 -3.03 -17.88
CA GLU A 149 2.32 -1.61 -17.71
C GLU A 149 3.50 -1.38 -16.75
N ILE A 150 3.90 -2.40 -15.99
CA ILE A 150 5.06 -2.34 -15.09
C ILE A 150 6.33 -2.27 -15.94
N ALA A 151 7.25 -1.39 -15.55
CA ALA A 151 8.54 -1.23 -16.22
C ALA A 151 9.33 -2.54 -16.22
N ASN A 152 9.75 -2.95 -17.42
CA ASN A 152 10.61 -4.11 -17.58
C ASN A 152 11.98 -3.86 -16.93
N ASP A 153 12.63 -4.93 -16.44
CA ASP A 153 13.98 -4.91 -15.89
C ASP A 153 14.18 -3.95 -14.69
N PHE A 154 13.13 -3.77 -13.90
CA PHE A 154 13.14 -2.87 -12.73
C PHE A 154 13.79 -3.60 -11.56
N GLY A 155 14.76 -4.12 -11.37
CA GLY A 155 15.41 -4.68 -10.19
C GLY A 155 14.52 -4.93 -8.94
N PRO A 156 15.08 -5.48 -7.86
CA PRO A 156 14.34 -5.71 -6.64
C PRO A 156 14.03 -4.39 -5.90
N VAL A 157 12.92 -4.35 -5.20
CA VAL A 157 12.45 -3.19 -4.42
C VAL A 157 11.98 -3.60 -3.04
N ASN A 158 11.98 -2.66 -2.10
CA ASN A 158 11.40 -2.84 -0.76
C ASN A 158 10.57 -1.63 -0.31
N ALA A 159 10.49 -0.58 -1.12
CA ALA A 159 9.64 0.58 -0.86
C ALA A 159 8.88 0.98 -2.12
N ILE A 160 7.61 1.36 -1.94
CA ILE A 160 6.67 1.74 -2.99
C ILE A 160 6.09 3.11 -2.64
N ARG A 161 6.07 4.02 -3.61
CA ARG A 161 5.33 5.29 -3.51
C ARG A 161 4.18 5.28 -4.49
N LEU A 162 2.96 5.22 -3.97
CA LEU A 162 1.74 5.42 -4.74
C LEU A 162 1.47 6.92 -4.84
N ASN A 163 1.37 7.42 -6.05
CA ASN A 163 0.91 8.77 -6.35
C ASN A 163 -0.51 8.68 -6.91
N ILE A 164 -1.41 9.54 -6.43
CA ILE A 164 -2.78 9.68 -6.93
C ILE A 164 -3.00 11.10 -7.46
N TYR A 165 -3.82 11.26 -8.49
CA TYR A 165 -3.97 12.52 -9.19
C TYR A 165 -5.46 12.88 -9.33
N PRO A 166 -5.88 14.13 -8.92
CA PRO A 166 -5.11 15.04 -8.07
C PRO A 166 -5.12 14.58 -6.60
N ASP A 167 -6.22 14.00 -6.14
CA ASP A 167 -6.58 13.57 -4.80
C ASP A 167 -7.59 12.41 -4.88
N GLY A 168 -8.07 11.92 -3.74
CA GLY A 168 -9.18 10.98 -3.66
C GLY A 168 -8.93 9.81 -2.72
N GLY A 169 -9.71 8.74 -2.91
CA GLY A 169 -9.67 7.57 -2.06
C GLY A 169 -9.24 6.30 -2.78
N VAL A 170 -8.41 5.52 -2.11
CA VAL A 170 -7.97 4.18 -2.49
C VAL A 170 -8.24 3.22 -1.34
N SER A 171 -9.04 2.18 -1.60
CA SER A 171 -9.40 1.19 -0.59
C SER A 171 -8.24 0.24 -0.30
N ARG A 172 -7.56 -0.27 -1.34
CA ARG A 172 -6.43 -1.21 -1.20
C ARG A 172 -5.34 -0.95 -2.22
N LEU A 173 -4.11 -1.14 -1.76
CA LEU A 173 -2.92 -1.26 -2.60
C LEU A 173 -2.29 -2.62 -2.35
N ARG A 174 -2.14 -3.43 -3.39
CA ARG A 174 -1.49 -4.73 -3.30
C ARG A 174 -0.35 -4.82 -4.29
N ILE A 175 0.79 -5.22 -3.78
CA ILE A 175 2.01 -5.45 -4.56
C ILE A 175 2.32 -6.93 -4.49
N PHE A 176 2.17 -7.61 -5.61
CA PHE A 176 2.49 -9.02 -5.75
C PHE A 176 3.83 -9.19 -6.45
N GLY A 177 4.62 -10.15 -5.98
CA GLY A 177 5.94 -10.36 -6.56
C GLY A 177 6.67 -11.55 -5.97
N LYS A 178 7.91 -11.73 -6.44
CA LYS A 178 8.81 -12.81 -5.99
C LYS A 178 9.82 -12.26 -5.02
N VAL A 179 10.00 -12.98 -3.92
CA VAL A 179 10.99 -12.68 -2.87
C VAL A 179 12.41 -12.99 -3.37
N ILE A 180 13.41 -12.20 -2.97
CA ILE A 180 14.82 -12.44 -3.24
C ILE A 180 15.52 -13.18 -2.10
#